data_717f251d19b7a0188239f6b2b5fa5d2e
#
_entry.id   717f251d19b7a0188239f6b2b5fa5d2e
#
_cell.length_a   1.000
_cell.length_b   1.000
_cell.length_c   1.000
_cell.angle_alpha   90.00
_cell.angle_beta   90.00
_cell.angle_gamma   90.00
#
_symmetry.space_group_name_H-M   'P 1'
#
loop_
_entity.id
_entity.type
_entity.pdbx_description
1 polymer ?
#
loop_
_entity_poly.entity_id
_entity_poly.type
_entity_poly.pdbx_seq_one_letter_code
_entity_poly.pdbx_strand_id
1 'polypeptide(L)'
;MTALQNLAATAARPQESPADPLRRPLTMWVRVCTFDDLERERGLAALIDGQQVALFRTHEDRVHAVQQLDPYSGAYVMSRGIVGTKGDAPTVASPMYKQVFDLRTGSCLETQGKDEYSLQVWAVTVDANGDVFIKWKVAS
;
A
#
# COMPACT_ATOMS: atom_id res chain seq x y z
N MET A 1 10.34 -9.78 -6.17
CA MET A 1 9.29 -9.31 -6.69
C MET A 1 9.47 -8.83 -8.00
N THR A 2 8.81 -9.41 -8.81
CA THR A 2 9.00 -9.07 -10.07
C THR A 2 8.06 -8.13 -10.60
N ALA A 3 7.19 -7.65 -9.81
CA ALA A 3 6.25 -6.79 -10.32
C ALA A 3 6.91 -5.68 -11.05
N LEU A 4 8.09 -5.38 -10.65
CA LEU A 4 8.66 -4.39 -11.25
C LEU A 4 8.90 -4.56 -12.60
N GLN A 5 9.45 -5.62 -12.94
CA GLN A 5 9.73 -5.81 -14.18
C GLN A 5 8.66 -5.79 -15.02
N ASN A 6 7.76 -6.32 -14.70
CA ASN A 6 6.70 -6.43 -15.53
C ASN A 6 6.22 -5.22 -15.76
N LEU A 7 6.17 -4.53 -14.87
CA LEU A 7 5.62 -3.46 -14.93
C LEU A 7 6.10 -2.72 -15.90
N ALA A 8 7.12 -2.68 -15.81
CA ALA A 8 7.66 -1.98 -16.60
C ALA A 8 7.07 -2.01 -17.75
N ALA A 9 6.89 -2.85 -17.91
CA ALA A 9 6.39 -3.04 -18.94
C ALA A 9 5.47 -2.20 -19.17
N THR A 10 5.36 -1.82 -18.66
CA THR A 10 4.63 -1.22 -18.73
C THR A 10 4.07 -0.76 -19.60
N ALA A 11 4.33 -1.25 -20.09
CA ALA A 11 3.69 -1.34 -20.90
C ALA A 11 2.77 -0.59 -20.92
N ALA A 12 2.46 -0.67 -20.25
CA ALA A 12 1.43 -0.16 -20.10
C ALA A 12 1.52 1.24 -20.31
N ARG A 13 2.40 1.72 -20.77
CA ARG A 13 2.46 2.96 -20.89
C ARG A 13 1.52 3.51 -21.81
N PRO A 14 0.56 4.18 -21.47
CA PRO A 14 -0.41 4.70 -22.37
C PRO A 14 0.18 5.75 -23.23
N GLN A 15 -0.45 5.94 -24.30
CA GLN A 15 -0.02 6.91 -25.20
C GLN A 15 -0.69 8.17 -24.93
N GLU A 16 -0.28 8.97 -24.04
CA GLU A 16 -0.96 10.09 -23.80
C GLU A 16 -0.51 11.27 -24.56
N SER A 17 -1.26 12.26 -24.71
CA SER A 17 -0.88 13.47 -25.36
C SER A 17 -0.26 14.35 -24.34
N PRO A 18 0.98 14.57 -24.46
CA PRO A 18 1.65 15.34 -23.45
C PRO A 18 1.26 16.80 -23.50
N ALA A 19 0.59 17.17 -24.53
CA ALA A 19 0.28 18.54 -24.65
C ALA A 19 -0.98 18.99 -23.96
N ASP A 20 -1.67 18.13 -23.33
CA ASP A 20 -2.91 18.50 -22.72
C ASP A 20 -2.66 18.95 -21.28
N PRO A 21 -2.59 20.22 -21.04
CA PRO A 21 -2.29 20.69 -19.70
C PRO A 21 -3.41 20.50 -18.73
N LEU A 22 -4.58 20.16 -19.20
CA LEU A 22 -5.68 19.95 -18.29
C LEU A 22 -5.86 18.50 -17.93
N ARG A 23 -5.07 17.62 -18.51
CA ARG A 23 -5.26 16.22 -18.24
C ARG A 23 -4.88 15.90 -16.82
N ARG A 24 -5.66 15.11 -16.15
CA ARG A 24 -5.30 14.67 -14.83
C ARG A 24 -4.24 13.63 -14.90
N PRO A 25 -3.42 13.46 -13.87
CA PRO A 25 -2.42 12.40 -13.86
C PRO A 25 -3.09 11.06 -14.11
N LEU A 26 -2.45 10.22 -14.87
CA LEU A 26 -3.00 8.91 -15.14
C LEU A 26 -2.76 8.00 -13.98
N THR A 27 -3.68 7.11 -13.78
CA THR A 27 -3.49 6.02 -12.83
C THR A 27 -3.63 4.72 -13.58
N MET A 28 -3.03 3.67 -13.07
CA MET A 28 -3.17 2.37 -13.67
C MET A 28 -3.07 1.33 -12.58
N TRP A 29 -3.64 0.18 -12.83
CA TRP A 29 -3.55 -0.92 -11.87
C TRP A 29 -2.25 -1.68 -12.15
N VAL A 30 -1.41 -1.78 -11.13
CA VAL A 30 -0.13 -2.44 -11.24
C VAL A 30 -0.18 -3.72 -10.45
N ARG A 31 0.13 -4.85 -11.08
CA ARG A 31 0.14 -6.13 -10.40
C ARG A 31 1.36 -6.18 -9.50
N VAL A 32 1.17 -6.57 -8.26
CA VAL A 32 2.26 -6.61 -7.30
C VAL A 32 2.56 -7.98 -6.73
N CYS A 33 1.58 -8.82 -6.60
CA CYS A 33 1.78 -10.17 -6.04
C CYS A 33 0.53 -10.99 -6.26
N THR A 34 0.50 -12.21 -5.76
CA THR A 34 -0.74 -12.98 -5.74
C THR A 34 -1.31 -12.95 -4.34
N PHE A 35 -2.60 -13.22 -4.24
CA PHE A 35 -3.27 -13.26 -2.94
C PHE A 35 -2.60 -14.30 -2.03
N ASP A 36 -2.18 -15.41 -2.62
CA ASP A 36 -1.56 -16.47 -1.83
C ASP A 36 -0.17 -16.12 -1.33
N ASP A 37 0.45 -15.10 -1.88
CA ASP A 37 1.73 -14.62 -1.37
C ASP A 37 1.55 -13.91 -0.03
N LEU A 38 0.32 -13.54 0.30
CA LEU A 38 0.04 -12.77 1.51
C LEU A 38 -0.47 -13.70 2.59
N GLU A 39 0.18 -13.70 3.73
CA GLU A 39 -0.29 -14.48 4.86
C GLU A 39 -1.27 -13.65 5.66
N ARG A 40 -2.28 -14.29 6.22
CA ARG A 40 -3.25 -13.56 7.03
C ARG A 40 -2.58 -12.88 8.19
N GLU A 41 -2.98 -11.63 8.41
CA GLU A 41 -2.51 -10.82 9.52
C GLU A 41 -1.01 -10.57 9.47
N ARG A 42 -0.44 -10.58 8.28
CA ARG A 42 0.96 -10.31 8.09
C ARG A 42 1.14 -9.31 6.97
N GLY A 43 2.26 -8.65 6.97
CA GLY A 43 2.60 -7.68 5.95
C GLY A 43 3.63 -8.20 4.96
N LEU A 44 3.65 -7.62 3.79
CA LEU A 44 4.60 -7.93 2.75
C LEU A 44 5.06 -6.61 2.15
N ALA A 45 6.34 -6.43 1.96
CA ALA A 45 6.85 -5.22 1.33
C ALA A 45 6.96 -5.41 -0.17
N ALA A 46 6.54 -4.44 -0.93
CA ALA A 46 6.65 -4.45 -2.38
C ALA A 46 7.33 -3.18 -2.84
N LEU A 47 7.94 -3.24 -4.02
CA LEU A 47 8.61 -2.07 -4.58
C LEU A 47 7.94 -1.73 -5.90
N ILE A 48 7.45 -0.52 -6.05
CA ILE A 48 6.81 -0.05 -7.27
C ILE A 48 7.44 1.28 -7.63
N ASP A 49 8.03 1.35 -8.80
CA ASP A 49 8.69 2.57 -9.27
C ASP A 49 9.67 3.13 -8.23
N GLY A 50 10.40 2.26 -7.58
CA GLY A 50 11.36 2.68 -6.58
C GLY A 50 10.78 3.05 -5.24
N GLN A 51 9.46 2.97 -5.08
CA GLN A 51 8.82 3.32 -3.82
C GLN A 51 8.37 2.08 -3.09
N GLN A 52 8.62 2.00 -1.81
CA GLN A 52 8.25 0.83 -1.02
C GLN A 52 6.82 0.95 -0.51
N VAL A 53 6.08 -0.12 -0.64
CA VAL A 53 4.68 -0.19 -0.23
C VAL A 53 4.51 -1.40 0.67
N ALA A 54 3.71 -1.29 1.70
CA ALA A 54 3.40 -2.39 2.60
C ALA A 54 2.00 -2.91 2.30
N LEU A 55 1.89 -4.22 2.07
CA LEU A 55 0.61 -4.86 1.81
C LEU A 55 0.25 -5.74 2.98
N PHE A 56 -1.02 -5.73 3.36
CA PHE A 56 -1.49 -6.53 4.48
C PHE A 56 -2.75 -7.30 4.10
N ARG A 57 -2.82 -8.56 4.52
CA ARG A 57 -4.02 -9.36 4.36
C ARG A 57 -4.62 -9.54 5.73
N THR A 58 -5.86 -9.11 5.92
CA THR A 58 -6.49 -9.16 7.23
C THR A 58 -7.10 -10.54 7.46
N HIS A 59 -7.59 -10.78 8.68
CA HIS A 59 -8.21 -12.06 8.98
C HIS A 59 -9.50 -12.27 8.20
N GLU A 60 -10.08 -11.20 7.63
CA GLU A 60 -11.25 -11.32 6.79
C GLU A 60 -10.87 -11.42 5.32
N ASP A 61 -9.62 -11.64 5.04
CA ASP A 61 -9.12 -11.80 3.67
C ASP A 61 -9.25 -10.55 2.82
N ARG A 62 -9.22 -9.39 3.45
CA ARG A 62 -9.15 -8.15 2.71
C ARG A 62 -7.71 -7.72 2.60
N VAL A 63 -7.36 -7.06 1.52
CA VAL A 63 -5.99 -6.64 1.28
C VAL A 63 -5.92 -5.12 1.30
N HIS A 64 -4.95 -4.60 2.01
CA HIS A 64 -4.74 -3.16 2.12
C HIS A 64 -3.30 -2.81 1.76
N ALA A 65 -3.10 -1.65 1.17
CA ALA A 65 -1.77 -1.18 0.81
C ALA A 65 -1.53 0.18 1.43
N VAL A 66 -0.45 0.32 2.18
CA VAL A 66 -0.10 1.57 2.83
C VAL A 66 1.39 1.84 2.62
N GLN A 67 1.84 3.03 2.92
CA GLN A 67 3.26 3.32 2.79
C GLN A 67 4.08 2.45 3.73
N GLN A 68 5.25 2.06 3.29
CA GLN A 68 6.17 1.29 4.12
C GLN A 68 6.87 2.19 5.14
N LEU A 69 6.99 3.45 4.86
CA LEU A 69 7.68 4.39 5.73
C LEU A 69 6.86 4.68 6.98
N ASP A 70 7.42 4.45 8.13
CA ASP A 70 6.80 4.81 9.39
C ASP A 70 7.05 6.32 9.59
N PRO A 71 6.02 7.14 9.62
CA PRO A 71 6.22 8.59 9.70
C PRO A 71 6.75 9.06 11.04
N TYR A 72 6.68 8.24 12.07
CA TYR A 72 7.17 8.62 13.38
C TYR A 72 8.64 8.29 13.56
N SER A 73 9.11 7.21 13.00
CA SER A 73 10.49 6.81 13.17
C SER A 73 11.36 7.11 11.96
N GLY A 74 10.73 7.28 10.80
CA GLY A 74 11.48 7.47 9.57
C GLY A 74 12.03 6.16 9.00
N ALA A 75 11.67 5.03 9.57
CA ALA A 75 12.15 3.75 9.09
C ALA A 75 11.13 3.10 8.16
N TYR A 76 11.62 2.32 7.19
CA TYR A 76 10.75 1.63 6.23
C TYR A 76 10.40 0.27 6.78
N VAL A 77 9.48 0.24 7.74
CA VAL A 77 9.19 -0.97 8.51
C VAL A 77 7.73 -1.33 8.70
N MET A 78 6.81 -0.58 8.06
CA MET A 78 5.40 -0.82 8.37
C MET A 78 4.95 -2.25 8.03
N SER A 79 5.55 -2.88 7.03
CA SER A 79 5.18 -4.25 6.69
C SER A 79 5.50 -5.23 7.81
N ARG A 80 6.32 -4.84 8.77
CA ARG A 80 6.63 -5.69 9.91
C ARG A 80 5.75 -5.39 11.11
N GLY A 81 4.77 -4.51 10.96
CA GLY A 81 3.88 -4.14 12.04
C GLY A 81 2.92 -5.24 12.40
N ILE A 82 2.23 -5.04 13.50
CA ILE A 82 1.28 -6.03 14.00
C ILE A 82 -0.11 -5.66 13.55
N VAL A 83 -0.74 -6.55 12.81
CA VAL A 83 -2.09 -6.36 12.30
C VAL A 83 -3.07 -6.69 13.40
N GLY A 84 -4.10 -5.89 13.54
CA GLY A 84 -5.13 -6.11 14.55
C GLY A 84 -6.41 -5.39 14.18
N THR A 85 -7.23 -5.10 15.17
CA THR A 85 -8.47 -4.35 14.97
C THR A 85 -8.65 -3.39 16.11
N LYS A 86 -9.33 -2.27 15.83
CA LYS A 86 -9.74 -1.36 16.87
C LYS A 86 -11.18 -1.00 16.52
N GLY A 87 -12.13 -1.46 17.33
CA GLY A 87 -13.53 -1.38 16.94
C GLY A 87 -13.71 -2.25 15.71
N ASP A 88 -14.25 -1.69 14.65
CA ASP A 88 -14.38 -2.42 13.39
C ASP A 88 -13.30 -2.06 12.40
N ALA A 89 -12.31 -1.29 12.80
CA ALA A 89 -11.25 -0.88 11.88
C ALA A 89 -10.12 -1.89 11.87
N PRO A 90 -9.69 -2.36 10.70
CA PRO A 90 -8.48 -3.16 10.62
C PRO A 90 -7.29 -2.23 10.82
N THR A 91 -6.31 -2.63 11.60
CA THR A 91 -5.22 -1.76 11.97
C THR A 91 -3.87 -2.40 11.79
N VAL A 92 -2.84 -1.56 11.78
CA VAL A 92 -1.47 -2.01 11.89
C VAL A 92 -0.79 -1.13 12.93
N ALA A 93 -0.03 -1.74 13.83
CA ALA A 93 0.76 -1.01 14.80
C ALA A 93 2.20 -1.02 14.36
N SER A 94 2.84 0.14 14.35
CA SER A 94 4.25 0.22 13.97
C SER A 94 5.10 -0.59 14.91
N PRO A 95 6.10 -1.32 14.43
CA PRO A 95 6.97 -2.07 15.29
C PRO A 95 7.93 -1.17 16.07
N MET A 96 8.06 0.09 15.65
CA MET A 96 9.04 0.99 16.28
C MET A 96 8.48 1.61 17.54
N TYR A 97 7.45 2.43 17.42
CA TYR A 97 6.91 3.13 18.59
C TYR A 97 5.45 2.81 18.86
N LYS A 98 4.92 1.83 18.17
CA LYS A 98 3.60 1.28 18.43
C LYS A 98 2.41 2.19 18.12
N GLN A 99 2.59 3.22 17.32
CA GLN A 99 1.44 3.98 16.86
C GLN A 99 0.55 3.06 16.03
N VAL A 100 -0.75 3.22 16.14
CA VAL A 100 -1.73 2.35 15.50
C VAL A 100 -2.43 3.13 14.40
N PHE A 101 -2.48 2.53 13.20
CA PHE A 101 -3.09 3.18 12.05
C PHE A 101 -4.22 2.34 11.49
N ASP A 102 -5.25 3.02 11.00
CA ASP A 102 -6.36 2.39 10.30
C ASP A 102 -5.88 2.01 8.92
N LEU A 103 -5.95 0.73 8.56
CA LEU A 103 -5.47 0.29 7.26
C LEU A 103 -6.34 0.77 6.11
N ARG A 104 -7.57 1.16 6.38
CA ARG A 104 -8.48 1.62 5.32
C ARG A 104 -8.19 3.05 4.92
N THR A 105 -7.80 3.88 5.87
CA THR A 105 -7.68 5.32 5.62
C THR A 105 -6.28 5.85 5.85
N GLY A 106 -5.46 5.14 6.58
CA GLY A 106 -4.14 5.61 6.96
C GLY A 106 -4.15 6.50 8.20
N SER A 107 -5.31 6.75 8.77
CA SER A 107 -5.39 7.64 9.94
C SER A 107 -4.72 7.02 11.14
N CYS A 108 -4.03 7.83 11.92
CA CYS A 108 -3.42 7.34 13.14
C CYS A 108 -4.47 7.34 14.24
N LEU A 109 -4.76 6.19 14.76
CA LEU A 109 -5.79 6.03 15.78
C LEU A 109 -5.22 6.12 17.19
N GLU A 110 -3.93 5.80 17.36
CA GLU A 110 -3.27 5.91 18.65
C GLU A 110 -1.88 6.48 18.42
N THR A 111 -1.64 7.70 18.86
CA THR A 111 -0.42 8.40 18.54
C THR A 111 0.69 8.18 19.56
N GLN A 112 0.38 7.52 20.66
CA GLN A 112 1.33 7.29 21.75
C GLN A 112 1.89 8.61 22.27
N GLY A 113 1.04 9.63 22.32
CA GLY A 113 1.43 10.91 22.87
C GLY A 113 2.15 11.84 21.92
N LYS A 114 2.24 11.46 20.64
CA LYS A 114 2.92 12.31 19.66
C LYS A 114 1.90 13.02 18.78
N ASP A 115 2.40 13.85 17.88
CA ASP A 115 1.54 14.53 16.94
C ASP A 115 0.91 13.50 16.01
N GLU A 116 -0.18 13.88 15.36
CA GLU A 116 -0.89 12.94 14.52
C GLU A 116 -0.36 12.99 13.10
N TYR A 117 0.21 11.90 12.61
CA TYR A 117 0.62 11.74 11.22
C TYR A 117 -0.17 10.57 10.64
N SER A 118 -0.40 10.59 9.34
CA SER A 118 -1.13 9.52 8.67
C SER A 118 -0.24 8.77 7.72
N LEU A 119 -0.67 7.59 7.30
CA LEU A 119 -0.01 6.84 6.26
C LEU A 119 -0.71 7.12 4.95
N GLN A 120 0.05 7.16 3.86
CA GLN A 120 -0.55 7.15 2.54
C GLN A 120 -1.13 5.77 2.32
N VAL A 121 -2.30 5.69 1.69
CA VAL A 121 -2.91 4.41 1.35
C VAL A 121 -3.20 4.38 -0.14
N TRP A 122 -3.26 3.19 -0.72
CA TRP A 122 -3.57 3.01 -2.13
C TRP A 122 -4.73 2.04 -2.26
N ALA A 123 -5.55 2.22 -3.28
CA ALA A 123 -6.63 1.29 -3.57
C ALA A 123 -6.05 -0.03 -4.05
N VAL A 124 -6.66 -1.12 -3.66
CA VAL A 124 -6.21 -2.47 -4.01
C VAL A 124 -7.38 -3.23 -4.59
N THR A 125 -7.12 -4.05 -5.59
CA THR A 125 -8.11 -5.00 -6.09
C THR A 125 -7.45 -6.35 -6.29
N VAL A 126 -8.22 -7.41 -6.14
CA VAL A 126 -7.76 -8.77 -6.38
C VAL A 126 -8.65 -9.34 -7.46
N ASP A 127 -8.07 -9.82 -8.54
CA ASP A 127 -8.89 -10.29 -9.66
C ASP A 127 -9.28 -11.75 -9.48
N ALA A 128 -10.00 -12.29 -10.45
CA ALA A 128 -10.51 -13.65 -10.36
C ALA A 128 -9.40 -14.69 -10.36
N ASN A 129 -8.20 -14.35 -10.82
CA ASN A 129 -7.09 -15.27 -10.81
C ASN A 129 -6.28 -15.17 -9.53
N GLY A 130 -6.65 -14.29 -8.62
CA GLY A 130 -5.90 -14.11 -7.39
C GLY A 130 -4.74 -13.16 -7.51
N ASP A 131 -4.66 -12.40 -8.59
CA ASP A 131 -3.59 -11.40 -8.72
C ASP A 131 -3.99 -10.13 -7.99
N VAL A 132 -3.04 -9.56 -7.26
CA VAL A 132 -3.27 -8.38 -6.46
C VAL A 132 -2.71 -7.17 -7.19
N PHE A 133 -3.54 -6.15 -7.34
CA PHE A 133 -3.16 -4.93 -8.04
C PHE A 133 -3.32 -3.72 -7.14
N ILE A 134 -2.43 -2.76 -7.30
CA ILE A 134 -2.51 -1.48 -6.61
C ILE A 134 -2.75 -0.41 -7.65
N LYS A 135 -3.63 0.53 -7.32
CA LYS A 135 -3.88 1.64 -8.22
C LYS A 135 -2.77 2.65 -8.04
N TRP A 136 -1.98 2.83 -9.06
CA TRP A 136 -0.76 3.61 -9.00
C TRP A 136 -0.86 4.85 -9.88
N LYS A 137 -0.33 5.96 -9.39
CA LYS A 137 -0.34 7.16 -10.18
C LYS A 137 0.89 7.16 -11.07
N VAL A 138 0.69 7.21 -12.35
CA VAL A 138 1.79 7.22 -13.28
C VAL A 138 2.31 8.62 -13.42
N ALA A 139 3.59 8.78 -13.40
CA ALA A 139 4.17 10.10 -13.51
C ALA A 139 3.88 10.64 -14.88
N SER A 140 3.62 11.90 -15.01
CA SER A 140 3.31 12.48 -16.30
C SER A 140 4.47 13.28 -16.86
#